data_9b4d40b8d78d7ba797a60c89cb4a0b6f
#
_entry.id   9b4d40b8d78d7ba797a60c89cb4a0b6f
#
_cell.length_a   1.000
_cell.length_b   1.000
_cell.length_c   1.000
_cell.angle_alpha   90.00
_cell.angle_beta   90.00
_cell.angle_gamma   90.00
#
_symmetry.space_group_name_H-M   'P 1'
#
loop_
_entity.id
_entity.type
_entity.pdbx_description
1 polymer ?
#
loop_
_entity_poly.entity_id
_entity_poly.type
_entity_poly.pdbx_seq_one_letter_code
_entity_poly.pdbx_strand_id
1 'polypeptide(L)'
;MTDMKMVGPKLRARLEADLAKAEQKDSESVETAALRLVMCAVHDRDADARSHDVCKGCEDSTILEVLALMVRQREESAARYESAGRIGMADREREEAEVIRSYLPQPICGKALDELVNDVIEDLDAHSLKDLGRCMSELKSRYPDRLDPREAGKKVKAALR
;
A
#
# COMPACT_ATOMS: atom_id res chain seq x y z
N MET A 1 2.24 -7.70 24.80
CA MET A 1 2.55 -6.37 25.29
C MET A 1 2.65 -5.39 24.16
N THR A 2 1.83 -4.41 24.26
CA THR A 2 1.79 -3.14 23.57
C THR A 2 1.89 -3.20 22.06
N ASP A 3 0.74 -3.46 21.47
CA ASP A 3 0.36 -2.84 20.22
C ASP A 3 0.75 -1.35 20.25
N MET A 4 1.93 -1.05 19.81
CA MET A 4 2.14 0.23 19.18
C MET A 4 1.49 0.15 17.80
N LYS A 5 0.15 0.16 17.80
CA LYS A 5 -0.55 0.85 16.74
C LYS A 5 0.14 2.19 16.64
N MET A 6 1.03 2.30 15.67
CA MET A 6 1.46 3.58 15.14
C MET A 6 0.17 4.26 14.67
N VAL A 7 -0.49 4.96 15.58
CA VAL A 7 -1.50 5.94 15.22
C VAL A 7 -0.73 7.10 14.63
N GLY A 8 -0.17 6.85 13.45
CA GLY A 8 0.24 7.91 12.56
C GLY A 8 -1.00 8.74 12.19
N PRO A 9 -0.84 9.97 11.73
CA PRO A 9 -1.97 10.74 11.23
C PRO A 9 -2.72 9.87 10.24
N LYS A 10 -4.05 9.83 10.36
CA LYS A 10 -4.91 9.09 9.46
C LYS A 10 -4.49 9.39 8.03
N LEU A 11 -4.55 8.41 7.17
CA LEU A 11 -4.04 8.48 5.80
C LEU A 11 -4.56 9.73 5.06
N ARG A 12 -5.82 10.09 5.26
CA ARG A 12 -6.44 11.32 4.76
C ARG A 12 -5.65 12.57 5.16
N ALA A 13 -5.39 12.74 6.46
CA ALA A 13 -4.70 13.90 6.99
C ALA A 13 -3.26 14.00 6.44
N ARG A 14 -2.60 12.87 6.25
CA ARG A 14 -1.28 12.80 5.63
C ARG A 14 -1.32 13.24 4.17
N LEU A 15 -2.28 12.76 3.38
CA LEU A 15 -2.46 13.15 1.99
C LEU A 15 -2.75 14.66 1.85
N GLU A 16 -3.62 15.20 2.67
CA GLU A 16 -3.95 16.63 2.70
C GLU A 16 -2.73 17.49 3.06
N ALA A 17 -1.97 17.10 4.08
CA ALA A 17 -0.77 17.83 4.51
C ALA A 17 0.33 17.78 3.44
N ASP A 18 0.55 16.64 2.82
CA ASP A 18 1.56 16.48 1.79
C ASP A 18 1.19 17.22 0.51
N LEU A 19 -0.10 17.25 0.13
CA LEU A 19 -0.59 18.09 -0.98
C LEU A 19 -0.33 19.55 -0.71
N ALA A 20 -0.67 20.06 0.47
CA ALA A 20 -0.44 21.47 0.82
C ALA A 20 1.06 21.84 0.76
N LYS A 21 1.95 20.98 1.20
CA LYS A 21 3.39 21.17 1.10
C LYS A 21 3.88 21.14 -0.36
N ALA A 22 3.40 20.19 -1.15
CA ALA A 22 3.77 20.08 -2.56
C ALA A 22 3.33 21.31 -3.35
N GLU A 23 2.13 21.84 -3.12
CA GLU A 23 1.62 23.06 -3.74
C GLU A 23 2.43 24.29 -3.39
N GLN A 24 2.90 24.39 -2.14
CA GLN A 24 3.78 25.51 -1.72
C GLN A 24 5.17 25.43 -2.34
N LYS A 25 5.68 24.22 -2.57
CA LYS A 25 7.01 23.98 -3.13
C LYS A 25 7.03 24.18 -4.65
N ASP A 26 6.13 23.51 -5.35
CA ASP A 26 5.98 23.57 -6.80
C ASP A 26 4.58 23.12 -7.22
N SER A 27 3.72 24.07 -7.59
CA SER A 27 2.33 23.79 -7.97
C SER A 27 2.19 23.02 -9.29
N GLU A 28 3.25 22.97 -10.10
CA GLU A 28 3.27 22.31 -11.41
C GLU A 28 4.02 20.96 -11.39
N SER A 29 4.51 20.54 -10.23
CA SER A 29 5.25 19.28 -10.10
C SER A 29 4.35 18.05 -10.34
N VAL A 30 4.98 16.94 -10.74
CA VAL A 30 4.33 15.63 -10.86
C VAL A 30 3.71 15.21 -9.55
N GLU A 31 4.40 15.45 -8.43
CA GLU A 31 3.90 15.16 -7.09
C GLU A 31 2.59 15.91 -6.79
N THR A 32 2.56 17.20 -7.05
CA THR A 32 1.35 18.03 -6.85
C THR A 32 0.20 17.56 -7.73
N ALA A 33 0.47 17.30 -9.01
CA ALA A 33 -0.55 16.80 -9.94
C ALA A 33 -1.13 15.45 -9.49
N ALA A 34 -0.27 14.51 -9.09
CA ALA A 34 -0.69 13.19 -8.61
C ALA A 34 -1.53 13.29 -7.32
N LEU A 35 -1.10 14.09 -6.35
CA LEU A 35 -1.81 14.28 -5.08
C LEU A 35 -3.16 14.97 -5.25
N ARG A 36 -3.27 15.95 -6.17
CA ARG A 36 -4.56 16.56 -6.51
C ARG A 36 -5.57 15.54 -7.04
N LEU A 37 -5.13 14.66 -7.94
CA LEU A 37 -5.98 13.60 -8.48
C LEU A 37 -6.38 12.58 -7.40
N VAL A 38 -5.46 12.23 -6.52
CA VAL A 38 -5.75 11.38 -5.36
C VAL A 38 -6.82 12.02 -4.49
N MET A 39 -6.68 13.30 -4.14
CA MET A 39 -7.66 13.98 -3.29
C MET A 39 -9.03 14.12 -3.98
N CYS A 40 -9.07 14.35 -5.28
CA CYS A 40 -10.33 14.29 -6.04
C CYS A 40 -11.02 12.93 -5.89
N ALA A 41 -10.27 11.84 -6.10
CA ALA A 41 -10.81 10.50 -5.97
C ALA A 41 -11.28 10.17 -4.54
N VAL A 42 -10.58 10.65 -3.53
CA VAL A 42 -10.98 10.52 -2.12
C VAL A 42 -12.25 11.30 -1.84
N HIS A 43 -12.38 12.53 -2.34
CA HIS A 43 -13.58 13.34 -2.17
C HIS A 43 -14.80 12.72 -2.86
N ASP A 44 -14.63 12.08 -4.01
CA ASP A 44 -15.71 11.34 -4.67
C ASP A 44 -16.20 10.17 -3.79
N ARG A 45 -15.29 9.44 -3.16
CA ARG A 45 -15.63 8.37 -2.21
C ARG A 45 -16.28 8.90 -0.93
N ASP A 46 -15.86 10.09 -0.48
CA ASP A 46 -16.49 10.76 0.65
C ASP A 46 -17.94 11.17 0.34
N ALA A 47 -18.18 11.69 -0.85
CA ALA A 47 -19.52 12.03 -1.29
C ALA A 47 -20.43 10.80 -1.37
N ASP A 48 -19.91 9.69 -1.90
CA ASP A 48 -20.61 8.41 -1.94
C ASP A 48 -20.91 7.90 -0.52
N ALA A 49 -19.93 7.90 0.38
CA ALA A 49 -20.12 7.50 1.78
C ALA A 49 -21.18 8.35 2.50
N ARG A 50 -21.19 9.67 2.28
CA ARG A 50 -22.18 10.57 2.86
C ARG A 50 -23.58 10.32 2.34
N SER A 51 -23.72 9.91 1.08
CA SER A 51 -25.02 9.52 0.51
C SER A 51 -25.61 8.27 1.17
N HIS A 52 -24.77 7.48 1.86
CA HIS A 52 -25.14 6.30 2.65
C HIS A 52 -25.07 6.56 4.17
N ASP A 53 -25.28 7.79 4.60
CA ASP A 53 -25.31 8.23 6.01
C ASP A 53 -23.99 8.13 6.77
N VAL A 54 -22.85 8.01 6.09
CA VAL A 54 -21.51 8.04 6.70
C VAL A 54 -20.96 9.45 6.69
N CYS A 55 -21.33 10.26 7.67
CA CYS A 55 -21.00 11.69 7.75
C CYS A 55 -19.50 12.01 7.77
N LYS A 56 -18.68 11.09 8.27
CA LYS A 56 -17.21 11.24 8.37
C LYS A 56 -16.48 11.08 7.03
N GLY A 57 -17.17 10.65 5.98
CA GLY A 57 -16.56 10.25 4.73
C GLY A 57 -16.07 8.79 4.74
N CYS A 58 -15.34 8.39 3.70
CA CYS A 58 -14.84 7.03 3.57
C CYS A 58 -13.71 6.73 4.57
N GLU A 59 -13.54 5.45 4.89
CA GLU A 59 -12.49 4.96 5.78
C GLU A 59 -11.13 4.86 5.07
N ASP A 60 -10.05 4.77 5.85
CA ASP A 60 -8.68 4.59 5.32
C ASP A 60 -8.53 3.33 4.45
N SER A 61 -9.24 2.25 4.75
CA SER A 61 -9.30 1.05 3.91
C SER A 61 -9.79 1.35 2.49
N THR A 62 -10.84 2.15 2.37
CA THR A 62 -11.38 2.60 1.08
C THR A 62 -10.39 3.51 0.35
N ILE A 63 -9.69 4.38 1.07
CA ILE A 63 -8.64 5.22 0.49
C ILE A 63 -7.51 4.35 -0.07
N LEU A 64 -7.06 3.33 0.67
CA LEU A 64 -6.03 2.40 0.20
C LEU A 64 -6.46 1.64 -1.07
N GLU A 65 -7.72 1.21 -1.16
CA GLU A 65 -8.25 0.59 -2.38
C GLU A 65 -8.22 1.54 -3.57
N VAL A 66 -8.61 2.80 -3.37
CA VAL A 66 -8.56 3.84 -4.40
C VAL A 66 -7.12 4.07 -4.87
N LEU A 67 -6.17 4.19 -3.95
CA LEU A 67 -4.75 4.37 -4.29
C LEU A 67 -4.20 3.18 -5.09
N ALA A 68 -4.50 1.95 -4.68
CA ALA A 68 -4.08 0.75 -5.38
C ALA A 68 -4.65 0.69 -6.81
N LEU A 69 -5.92 1.04 -6.98
CA LEU A 69 -6.56 1.13 -8.29
C LEU A 69 -5.90 2.20 -9.16
N MET A 70 -5.61 3.37 -8.60
CA MET A 70 -4.95 4.46 -9.33
C MET A 70 -3.54 4.07 -9.80
N VAL A 71 -2.75 3.39 -8.96
CA VAL A 71 -1.42 2.86 -9.36
C VAL A 71 -1.56 1.92 -10.54
N ARG A 72 -2.47 0.96 -10.48
CA ARG A 72 -2.69 0.02 -11.58
C ARG A 72 -3.10 0.71 -12.88
N GLN A 73 -4.00 1.68 -12.80
CA GLN A 73 -4.42 2.45 -13.98
C GLN A 73 -3.25 3.24 -14.60
N ARG A 74 -2.35 3.79 -13.78
CA ARG A 74 -1.15 4.49 -14.26
C ARG A 74 -0.17 3.54 -14.93
N GLU A 75 0.04 2.36 -14.38
CA GLU A 75 0.89 1.34 -14.97
C GLU A 75 0.35 0.85 -16.31
N GLU A 76 -0.96 0.60 -16.41
CA GLU A 76 -1.62 0.24 -17.66
C GLU A 76 -1.51 1.36 -18.72
N SER A 77 -1.66 2.60 -18.32
CA SER A 77 -1.48 3.77 -19.20
C SER A 77 -0.04 3.91 -19.67
N ALA A 78 0.93 3.73 -18.78
CA ALA A 78 2.35 3.75 -19.12
C ALA A 78 2.69 2.68 -20.17
N ALA A 79 2.20 1.45 -19.99
CA ALA A 79 2.42 0.36 -20.95
C ALA A 79 1.81 0.68 -22.33
N ARG A 80 0.62 1.30 -22.36
CA ARG A 80 0.00 1.74 -23.62
C ARG A 80 0.79 2.83 -24.30
N TYR A 81 1.27 3.83 -23.57
CA TYR A 81 2.11 4.89 -24.13
C TYR A 81 3.45 4.37 -24.65
N GLU A 82 4.07 3.45 -23.92
CA GLU A 82 5.31 2.80 -24.33
C GLU A 82 5.12 2.01 -25.64
N SER A 83 4.06 1.23 -25.75
CA SER A 83 3.71 0.49 -26.98
C SER A 83 3.43 1.43 -28.17
N ALA A 84 2.97 2.64 -27.91
CA ALA A 84 2.74 3.66 -28.92
C ALA A 84 4.00 4.51 -29.24
N GLY A 85 5.15 4.21 -28.64
CA GLY A 85 6.40 4.96 -28.79
C GLY A 85 6.43 6.31 -28.07
N ARG A 86 5.46 6.58 -27.19
CA ARG A 86 5.36 7.83 -26.44
C ARG A 86 6.05 7.72 -25.08
N ILE A 87 7.37 7.56 -25.11
CA ILE A 87 8.17 7.24 -23.92
C ILE A 87 8.04 8.30 -22.82
N GLY A 88 8.11 9.59 -23.15
CA GLY A 88 7.98 10.67 -22.17
C GLY A 88 6.63 10.66 -21.43
N MET A 89 5.54 10.27 -22.10
CA MET A 89 4.24 10.12 -21.45
C MET A 89 4.19 8.88 -20.56
N ALA A 90 4.82 7.79 -20.99
CA ALA A 90 4.95 6.57 -20.17
C ALA A 90 5.74 6.85 -18.88
N ASP A 91 6.85 7.57 -18.98
CA ASP A 91 7.68 7.93 -17.83
C ASP A 91 6.91 8.82 -16.84
N ARG A 92 6.14 9.77 -17.31
CA ARG A 92 5.30 10.61 -16.46
C ARG A 92 4.25 9.77 -15.70
N GLU A 93 3.58 8.84 -16.38
CA GLU A 93 2.62 7.94 -15.70
C GLU A 93 3.30 7.10 -14.62
N ARG A 94 4.53 6.64 -14.86
CA ARG A 94 5.32 5.89 -13.87
C ARG A 94 5.72 6.77 -12.68
N GLU A 95 6.14 8.01 -12.91
CA GLU A 95 6.47 8.96 -11.84
C GLU A 95 5.26 9.23 -10.95
N GLU A 96 4.10 9.48 -11.55
CA GLU A 96 2.85 9.66 -10.81
C GLU A 96 2.46 8.39 -10.03
N ALA A 97 2.64 7.21 -10.61
CA ALA A 97 2.40 5.93 -9.93
C ALA A 97 3.32 5.76 -8.70
N GLU A 98 4.60 6.14 -8.79
CA GLU A 98 5.53 6.07 -7.65
C GLU A 98 5.12 7.00 -6.51
N VAL A 99 4.67 8.21 -6.80
CA VAL A 99 4.13 9.13 -5.79
C VAL A 99 2.97 8.46 -5.03
N ILE A 100 2.00 7.91 -5.75
CA ILE A 100 0.84 7.26 -5.15
C ILE A 100 1.24 6.00 -4.39
N ARG A 101 2.15 5.20 -4.93
CA ARG A 101 2.65 3.96 -4.32
C ARG A 101 3.31 4.20 -2.97
N SER A 102 3.92 5.36 -2.76
CA SER A 102 4.55 5.71 -1.49
C SER A 102 3.58 5.78 -0.30
N TYR A 103 2.28 5.91 -0.56
CA TYR A 103 1.20 5.91 0.45
C TYR A 103 0.62 4.53 0.71
N LEU A 104 0.90 3.56 -0.15
CA LEU A 104 0.46 2.18 0.04
C LEU A 104 1.36 1.46 1.05
N PRO A 105 0.83 0.45 1.77
CA PRO A 105 1.65 -0.41 2.61
C PRO A 105 2.78 -1.01 1.79
N GLN A 106 4.02 -0.80 2.23
CA GLN A 106 5.17 -1.35 1.53
C GLN A 106 5.24 -2.87 1.75
N PRO A 107 5.46 -3.66 0.69
CA PRO A 107 5.61 -5.10 0.83
C PRO A 107 6.85 -5.43 1.65
N ILE A 108 6.71 -6.39 2.55
CA ILE A 108 7.81 -6.90 3.36
C ILE A 108 8.49 -8.01 2.55
N CYS A 109 9.77 -7.85 2.27
CA CYS A 109 10.56 -8.81 1.48
C CYS A 109 11.99 -8.92 2.00
N GLY A 110 12.76 -9.83 1.43
CA GLY A 110 14.18 -10.03 1.74
C GLY A 110 14.44 -10.37 3.21
N LYS A 111 15.44 -9.74 3.80
CA LYS A 111 15.85 -9.99 5.20
C LYS A 111 14.77 -9.65 6.21
N ALA A 112 14.01 -8.58 6.00
CA ALA A 112 12.92 -8.21 6.88
C ALA A 112 11.85 -9.31 6.94
N LEU A 113 11.55 -9.95 5.81
CA LEU A 113 10.65 -11.10 5.78
C LEU A 113 11.24 -12.30 6.51
N ASP A 114 12.53 -12.58 6.37
CA ASP A 114 13.21 -13.67 7.07
C ASP A 114 13.15 -13.50 8.60
N GLU A 115 13.38 -12.28 9.10
CA GLU A 115 13.28 -11.94 10.52
C GLU A 115 11.85 -12.17 11.05
N LEU A 116 10.84 -11.66 10.34
CA LEU A 116 9.45 -11.85 10.75
C LEU A 116 9.00 -13.31 10.73
N VAL A 117 9.47 -14.09 9.77
CA VAL A 117 9.20 -15.53 9.70
C VAL A 117 9.80 -16.25 10.91
N ASN A 118 11.06 -15.93 11.26
CA ASN A 118 11.72 -16.52 12.41
C ASN A 118 11.02 -16.15 13.72
N ASP A 119 10.64 -14.87 13.89
CA ASP A 119 9.91 -14.40 15.07
C ASP A 119 8.58 -15.16 15.25
N VAL A 120 7.83 -15.35 14.17
CA VAL A 120 6.56 -16.11 14.22
C VAL A 120 6.80 -17.58 14.53
N ILE A 121 7.84 -18.21 13.97
CA ILE A 121 8.20 -19.60 14.25
C ILE A 121 8.56 -19.77 15.72
N GLU A 122 9.33 -18.87 16.30
CA GLU A 122 9.68 -18.87 17.72
C GLU A 122 8.45 -18.65 18.61
N ASP A 123 7.64 -17.64 18.30
CA ASP A 123 6.43 -17.32 19.08
C ASP A 123 5.41 -18.46 19.11
N LEU A 124 5.30 -19.22 18.03
CA LEU A 124 4.38 -20.34 17.92
C LEU A 124 5.00 -21.69 18.33
N ASP A 125 6.28 -21.69 18.68
CA ASP A 125 7.05 -22.92 18.97
C ASP A 125 6.88 -23.97 17.84
N ALA A 126 7.01 -23.51 16.61
CA ALA A 126 6.77 -24.30 15.42
C ALA A 126 8.04 -25.06 15.01
N HIS A 127 7.95 -26.38 14.85
CA HIS A 127 9.10 -27.25 14.59
C HIS A 127 8.99 -28.11 13.34
N SER A 128 7.85 -28.10 12.68
CA SER A 128 7.60 -29.00 11.56
C SER A 128 6.76 -28.37 10.46
N LEU A 129 6.82 -28.96 9.27
CA LEU A 129 5.99 -28.55 8.14
C LEU A 129 4.49 -28.61 8.41
N LYS A 130 4.05 -29.33 9.43
CA LYS A 130 2.64 -29.36 9.86
C LYS A 130 2.19 -28.01 10.43
N ASP A 131 3.13 -27.23 10.94
CA ASP A 131 2.88 -25.92 11.53
C ASP A 131 2.83 -24.80 10.49
N LEU A 132 3.10 -25.09 9.22
CA LEU A 132 3.11 -24.13 8.12
C LEU A 132 1.82 -23.29 8.06
N GLY A 133 0.68 -23.94 8.19
CA GLY A 133 -0.63 -23.26 8.17
C GLY A 133 -0.79 -22.27 9.31
N ARG A 134 -0.37 -22.66 10.53
CA ARG A 134 -0.40 -21.78 11.71
C ARG A 134 0.50 -20.55 11.53
N CYS A 135 1.73 -20.78 11.08
CA CYS A 135 2.69 -19.70 10.82
C CYS A 135 2.17 -18.73 9.75
N MET A 136 1.60 -19.25 8.66
CA MET A 136 1.03 -18.42 7.60
C MET A 136 -0.19 -17.61 8.04
N SER A 137 -1.06 -18.20 8.87
CA SER A 137 -2.21 -17.51 9.46
C SER A 137 -1.77 -16.38 10.38
N GLU A 138 -0.77 -16.61 11.22
CA GLU A 138 -0.22 -15.61 12.13
C GLU A 138 0.46 -14.46 11.36
N LEU A 139 1.25 -14.78 10.34
CA LEU A 139 1.88 -13.78 9.47
C LEU A 139 0.84 -12.88 8.79
N LYS A 140 -0.22 -13.46 8.24
CA LYS A 140 -1.31 -12.71 7.62
C LYS A 140 -2.07 -11.84 8.63
N SER A 141 -2.26 -12.33 9.85
CA SER A 141 -2.93 -11.58 10.92
C SER A 141 -2.10 -10.37 11.38
N ARG A 142 -0.78 -10.55 11.55
CA ARG A 142 0.12 -9.47 11.99
C ARG A 142 0.39 -8.43 10.90
N TYR A 143 0.47 -8.85 9.66
CA TYR A 143 0.90 -8.02 8.52
C TYR A 143 -0.08 -8.14 7.35
N PRO A 144 -1.34 -7.70 7.51
CA PRO A 144 -2.34 -7.77 6.45
C PRO A 144 -1.87 -6.93 5.24
N ASP A 145 -2.04 -7.48 4.04
CA ASP A 145 -1.75 -6.82 2.76
C ASP A 145 -0.28 -6.39 2.52
N ARG A 146 0.63 -6.77 3.41
CA ARG A 146 2.06 -6.45 3.30
C ARG A 146 2.95 -7.62 2.92
N LEU A 147 2.37 -8.82 2.83
CA LEU A 147 3.10 -10.05 2.54
C LEU A 147 2.67 -10.64 1.20
N ASP A 148 3.65 -11.01 0.37
CA ASP A 148 3.40 -11.95 -0.72
C ASP A 148 3.25 -13.38 -0.13
N PRO A 149 2.06 -14.00 -0.24
CA PRO A 149 1.83 -15.33 0.31
C PRO A 149 2.77 -16.40 -0.24
N ARG A 150 3.22 -16.24 -1.49
CA ARG A 150 4.13 -17.18 -2.14
C ARG A 150 5.53 -17.09 -1.55
N GLU A 151 6.06 -15.89 -1.42
CA GLU A 151 7.37 -15.65 -0.83
C GLU A 151 7.39 -16.01 0.66
N ALA A 152 6.38 -15.57 1.41
CA ALA A 152 6.24 -15.92 2.82
C ALA A 152 6.16 -17.45 3.01
N GLY A 153 5.36 -18.14 2.21
CA GLY A 153 5.23 -19.61 2.26
C GLY A 153 6.53 -20.34 2.00
N LYS A 154 7.33 -19.88 1.00
CA LYS A 154 8.66 -20.43 0.73
C LYS A 154 9.61 -20.25 1.91
N LYS A 155 9.61 -19.07 2.53
CA LYS A 155 10.48 -18.75 3.67
C LYS A 155 10.11 -19.57 4.91
N VAL A 156 8.83 -19.64 5.26
CA VAL A 156 8.36 -20.47 6.37
C VAL A 156 8.70 -21.95 6.14
N LYS A 157 8.45 -22.46 4.95
CA LYS A 157 8.76 -23.85 4.59
C LYS A 157 10.27 -24.15 4.67
N ALA A 158 11.11 -23.23 4.28
CA ALA A 158 12.56 -23.38 4.39
C ALA A 158 13.04 -23.36 5.85
N ALA A 159 12.43 -22.54 6.69
CA ALA A 159 12.78 -22.40 8.10
C ALA A 159 12.27 -23.57 8.99
N LEU A 160 11.20 -24.26 8.58
CA LEU A 160 10.62 -25.41 9.28
C LEU A 160 11.20 -26.79 8.86
N ARG A 161 12.25 -26.81 8.08
CA ARG A 161 12.92 -28.05 7.66
C ARG A 161 13.88 -28.60 8.71
#